data_8704d344e1a5a0210d76d4f338b9dbb7
#
_entry.id   8704d344e1a5a0210d76d4f338b9dbb7
#
_cell.length_a   1.000
_cell.length_b   1.000
_cell.length_c   1.000
_cell.angle_alpha   90.00
_cell.angle_beta   90.00
_cell.angle_gamma   90.00
#
_symmetry.space_group_name_H-M   'P 1'
#
loop_
_entity.id
_entity.type
_entity.pdbx_description
1 polymer ?
#
loop_
_entity_poly.entity_id
_entity_poly.type
_entity_poly.pdbx_seq_one_letter_code
_entity_poly.pdbx_strand_id
1 'polypeptide(L)'
;MNSNTPDVESFEISPRFRQSIEERIVRLERDAQADELALAFLVHEDHIRRHRRLVVVQRTEALRMRLFLDRSRSRLPRPMISL
;
A
#
# COMPACT_ATOMS: atom_id res chain seq x y z
N MET A 1 8.58 27.82 15.41
CA MET A 1 8.33 27.37 15.07
C MET A 1 8.03 26.60 14.60
N ASN A 2 7.80 26.30 14.57
CA ASN A 2 7.44 25.69 14.06
C ASN A 2 7.04 24.80 13.99
N SER A 3 6.87 24.58 14.18
CA SER A 3 6.53 23.73 14.26
C SER A 3 5.63 23.17 13.71
N ASN A 4 5.01 22.97 13.34
CA ASN A 4 4.23 22.43 12.75
C ASN A 4 4.42 21.25 12.31
N THR A 5 5.04 20.63 12.63
CA THR A 5 5.37 19.39 12.27
C THR A 5 4.28 18.44 12.13
N PRO A 6 3.26 18.40 12.89
CA PRO A 6 2.22 17.42 12.72
C PRO A 6 1.57 17.48 11.37
N ASP A 7 1.56 18.61 10.80
CA ASP A 7 0.94 18.73 9.52
C ASP A 7 1.72 18.07 8.44
N VAL A 8 2.96 17.86 8.66
CA VAL A 8 3.77 17.24 7.68
C VAL A 8 3.36 15.82 7.42
N GLU A 9 2.69 15.22 8.36
CA GLU A 9 2.34 13.85 8.20
C GLU A 9 0.99 13.66 7.57
N SER A 10 0.29 14.75 7.27
CA SER A 10 -1.00 14.66 6.69
C SER A 10 -0.98 15.36 5.38
N PHE A 11 -1.41 14.75 4.33
CA PHE A 11 -1.45 15.34 3.01
C PHE A 11 -2.70 14.89 2.29
N GLU A 12 -3.11 15.68 1.34
CA GLU A 12 -4.30 15.40 0.58
C GLU A 12 -3.97 14.73 -0.72
N ILE A 13 -4.77 13.75 -1.11
CA ILE A 13 -4.63 13.13 -2.40
C ILE A 13 -6.00 13.10 -3.05
N SER A 14 -6.01 13.06 -4.36
CA SER A 14 -7.26 13.00 -5.08
C SER A 14 -7.90 11.63 -4.91
N PRO A 15 -9.21 11.53 -4.99
CA PRO A 15 -9.87 10.23 -4.91
C PRO A 15 -9.40 9.26 -5.98
N ARG A 16 -9.08 9.76 -7.16
CA ARG A 16 -8.58 8.90 -8.23
C ARG A 16 -7.21 8.32 -7.87
N PHE A 17 -6.34 9.14 -7.32
CA PHE A 17 -5.02 8.67 -6.91
C PHE A 17 -5.14 7.68 -5.78
N ARG A 18 -6.03 7.95 -4.83
CA ARG A 18 -6.28 7.03 -3.74
C ARG A 18 -6.76 5.69 -4.27
N GLN A 19 -7.67 5.71 -5.22
CA GLN A 19 -8.18 4.49 -5.80
C GLN A 19 -7.09 3.68 -6.49
N SER A 20 -6.20 4.36 -7.21
CA SER A 20 -5.12 3.65 -7.90
C SER A 20 -4.17 2.99 -6.91
N ILE A 21 -3.93 3.62 -5.77
CA ILE A 21 -3.09 3.03 -4.73
C ILE A 21 -3.80 1.84 -4.10
N GLU A 22 -5.09 1.96 -3.84
CA GLU A 22 -5.86 0.87 -3.27
C GLU A 22 -5.86 -0.34 -4.20
N GLU A 23 -6.00 -0.11 -5.49
CA GLU A 23 -5.95 -1.20 -6.46
C GLU A 23 -4.58 -1.86 -6.50
N ARG A 24 -3.54 -1.06 -6.36
CA ARG A 24 -2.20 -1.59 -6.35
C ARG A 24 -1.93 -2.43 -5.10
N ILE A 25 -2.45 -1.99 -3.96
CA ILE A 25 -2.34 -2.75 -2.72
C ILE A 25 -3.00 -4.12 -2.88
N VAL A 26 -4.21 -4.13 -3.44
CA VAL A 26 -4.93 -5.38 -3.64
C VAL A 26 -4.14 -6.31 -4.54
N ARG A 27 -3.56 -5.77 -5.60
CA ARG A 27 -2.77 -6.56 -6.54
C ARG A 27 -1.53 -7.13 -5.87
N LEU A 28 -0.82 -6.31 -5.11
CA LEU A 28 0.37 -6.75 -4.40
C LEU A 28 0.07 -7.84 -3.39
N GLU A 29 -1.03 -7.68 -2.66
CA GLU A 29 -1.40 -8.67 -1.65
C GLU A 29 -1.87 -9.97 -2.28
N ARG A 30 -2.56 -9.87 -3.41
CA ARG A 30 -2.97 -11.05 -4.13
C ARG A 30 -1.78 -11.81 -4.69
N ASP A 31 -0.81 -11.08 -5.26
CA ASP A 31 0.39 -11.69 -5.79
C ASP A 31 1.22 -12.33 -4.69
N ALA A 32 1.32 -11.64 -3.55
CA ALA A 32 2.07 -12.18 -2.42
C ALA A 32 1.43 -13.48 -1.92
N GLN A 33 0.11 -13.51 -1.87
CA GLN A 33 -0.58 -14.70 -1.42
C GLN A 33 -0.37 -15.85 -2.40
N ALA A 34 -0.46 -15.57 -3.70
CA ALA A 34 -0.24 -16.60 -4.71
C ALA A 34 1.19 -17.14 -4.63
N ASP A 35 2.16 -16.24 -4.47
CA ASP A 35 3.55 -16.65 -4.37
C ASP A 35 3.83 -17.42 -3.09
N GLU A 36 3.15 -17.06 -2.02
CA GLU A 36 3.30 -17.76 -0.76
C GLU A 36 2.74 -19.18 -0.87
N LEU A 37 1.61 -19.33 -1.54
CA LEU A 37 1.05 -20.66 -1.75
C LEU A 37 1.96 -21.50 -2.64
N ALA A 38 2.60 -20.88 -3.62
CA ALA A 38 3.50 -21.58 -4.51
C ALA A 38 4.72 -22.13 -3.80
N LEU A 39 5.07 -21.55 -2.64
CA LEU A 39 6.22 -22.05 -1.88
C LEU A 39 6.06 -23.51 -1.52
N ALA A 40 4.84 -23.97 -1.31
CA ALA A 40 4.60 -25.35 -0.92
C ALA A 40 4.99 -26.34 -2.00
N PHE A 41 5.09 -25.87 -3.25
CA PHE A 41 5.41 -26.74 -4.37
C PHE A 41 6.84 -26.59 -4.86
N LEU A 42 7.61 -25.70 -4.25
CA LEU A 42 9.00 -25.52 -4.65
C LEU A 42 9.86 -26.52 -3.90
N VAL A 43 10.81 -27.11 -4.62
CA VAL A 43 11.68 -28.10 -4.04
C VAL A 43 13.09 -27.57 -3.85
N HIS A 44 13.51 -26.70 -4.74
CA HIS A 44 14.87 -26.20 -4.74
C HIS A 44 15.05 -25.11 -3.69
N GLU A 45 16.05 -25.24 -2.87
CA GLU A 45 16.27 -24.30 -1.79
C GLU A 45 16.48 -22.88 -2.27
N ASP A 46 17.20 -22.72 -3.36
CA ASP A 46 17.44 -21.39 -3.90
C ASP A 46 16.15 -20.74 -4.40
N HIS A 47 15.28 -21.54 -5.00
CA HIS A 47 14.00 -21.04 -5.47
C HIS A 47 13.10 -20.66 -4.30
N ILE A 48 13.12 -21.47 -3.26
CA ILE A 48 12.35 -21.19 -2.05
C ILE A 48 12.82 -19.88 -1.43
N ARG A 49 14.11 -19.67 -1.34
CA ARG A 49 14.66 -18.48 -0.74
C ARG A 49 14.29 -17.24 -1.52
N ARG A 50 14.39 -17.30 -2.85
CA ARG A 50 14.02 -16.19 -3.70
C ARG A 50 12.55 -15.88 -3.62
N HIS A 51 11.75 -16.92 -3.60
CA HIS A 51 10.29 -16.75 -3.55
C HIS A 51 9.87 -16.12 -2.22
N ARG A 52 10.48 -16.57 -1.12
CA ARG A 52 10.21 -15.96 0.17
C ARG A 52 10.56 -14.48 0.19
N ARG A 53 11.69 -14.14 -0.41
CA ARG A 53 12.10 -12.75 -0.48
C ARG A 53 11.10 -11.93 -1.28
N LEU A 54 10.61 -12.50 -2.37
CA LEU A 54 9.63 -11.81 -3.20
C LEU A 54 8.35 -11.54 -2.42
N VAL A 55 7.88 -12.53 -1.67
CA VAL A 55 6.68 -12.36 -0.85
C VAL A 55 6.87 -11.25 0.17
N VAL A 56 8.04 -11.22 0.83
CA VAL A 56 8.32 -10.18 1.82
C VAL A 56 8.31 -8.81 1.17
N VAL A 57 8.93 -8.68 -0.01
CA VAL A 57 8.98 -7.40 -0.70
C VAL A 57 7.58 -6.95 -1.08
N GLN A 58 6.76 -7.85 -1.59
CA GLN A 58 5.40 -7.51 -1.98
C GLN A 58 4.56 -7.08 -0.79
N ARG A 59 4.66 -7.79 0.32
CA ARG A 59 3.90 -7.45 1.52
C ARG A 59 4.38 -6.16 2.15
N THR A 60 5.69 -5.93 2.12
CA THR A 60 6.24 -4.70 2.66
C THR A 60 5.78 -3.50 1.84
N GLU A 61 5.75 -3.66 0.53
CA GLU A 61 5.32 -2.57 -0.33
C GLU A 61 3.83 -2.28 -0.13
N ALA A 62 3.02 -3.31 0.00
CA ALA A 62 1.60 -3.12 0.27
C ALA A 62 1.40 -2.42 1.61
N LEU A 63 2.17 -2.79 2.62
CA LEU A 63 2.07 -2.16 3.92
C LEU A 63 2.46 -0.68 3.86
N ARG A 64 3.52 -0.37 3.15
CA ARG A 64 3.92 1.03 2.99
C ARG A 64 2.82 1.85 2.34
N MET A 65 2.17 1.27 1.35
CA MET A 65 1.07 1.95 0.68
C MET A 65 -0.13 2.14 1.61
N ARG A 66 -0.42 1.14 2.44
CA ARG A 66 -1.50 1.29 3.41
C ARG A 66 -1.19 2.40 4.41
N LEU A 67 0.05 2.46 4.88
CA LEU A 67 0.45 3.51 5.80
C LEU A 67 0.37 4.88 5.13
N PHE A 68 0.73 4.95 3.87
CA PHE A 68 0.60 6.18 3.11
C PHE A 68 -0.86 6.62 3.06
N LEU A 69 -1.76 5.68 2.76
CA LEU A 69 -3.18 6.02 2.69
C LEU A 69 -3.73 6.42 4.05
N ASP A 70 -3.26 5.79 5.12
CA ASP A 70 -3.71 6.13 6.46
C ASP A 70 -3.34 7.56 6.83
N ARG A 71 -2.23 8.04 6.33
CA ARG A 71 -1.79 9.40 6.62
C ARG A 71 -2.37 10.42 5.65
N SER A 72 -2.94 9.98 4.55
CA SER A 72 -3.44 10.90 3.56
C SER A 72 -4.89 11.21 3.81
N ARG A 73 -5.34 12.32 3.26
CA ARG A 73 -6.75 12.69 3.29
C ARG A 73 -7.23 12.78 1.87
N SER A 74 -8.42 12.27 1.65
CA SER A 74 -9.01 12.37 0.34
C SER A 74 -9.43 13.80 0.12
N ARG A 75 -9.10 14.33 -1.04
CA ARG A 75 -9.53 15.66 -1.42
C ARG A 75 -10.96 15.56 -1.88
N LEU A 76 -11.86 15.97 -1.04
CA LEU A 76 -13.26 15.88 -1.36
C LEU A 76 -13.73 17.16 -2.03
N PRO A 77 -14.72 17.06 -2.88
CA PRO A 77 -15.28 18.27 -3.46
C PRO A 77 -15.85 19.12 -2.36
N ARG A 78 -15.74 20.41 -2.54
CA ARG A 78 -16.26 21.33 -1.58
C ARG A 78 -17.75 21.13 -1.46
N PRO A 79 -18.30 21.06 -0.26
CA PRO A 79 -19.73 20.85 -0.14
C PRO A 79 -20.47 22.01 -0.75
N MET A 80 -21.44 21.67 -1.50
CA MET A 80 -22.27 22.67 -2.08
C MET A 80 -23.17 23.29 -1.09
N ILE A 81 -23.27 22.76 0.05
CA ILE A 81 -24.11 23.28 1.00
C ILE A 81 -23.51 24.36 1.63
N SER A 82 -23.94 25.45 1.50
CA SER A 82 -23.38 26.41 2.13
C SER A 82 -24.14 26.76 3.19
N LEU A 83 -24.77 26.60 3.64
CA LEU A 83 -25.49 26.99 4.75
C LEU A 83 -25.14 28.19 5.39
#